data_5deedfc450719ec73a09a3d12634062c
#
_entry.id   5deedfc450719ec73a09a3d12634062c
#
_cell.length_a   1.000
_cell.length_b   1.000
_cell.length_c   1.000
_cell.angle_alpha   90.00
_cell.angle_beta   90.00
_cell.angle_gamma   90.00
#
_symmetry.space_group_name_H-M   'P 1'
#
loop_
_entity.id
_entity.type
_entity.pdbx_description
1 polymer ?
#
loop_
_entity_poly.entity_id
_entity_poly.type
_entity_poly.pdbx_seq_one_letter_code
_entity_poly.pdbx_strand_id
1 'polypeptide(L)'
;MQIIFKFIPIILIVSFMFGQGFFGKEFPEPIAQYSPRTYVCYKTKTPVIIDGKMDESSWENTDWTQLFVDIEGNKKPDPYFETRLKMLWDEKYFYFGAILEEPHVWATLTTRDAVIFKDNDFEIFLDPDGDTHNYYELEVNAFETEWDLILIKPYHDQAKVAVDSWDIPGLITKVHVDGSLNDPSDIDKGWSVEIAIPWKALEECAPNFHPQESEQWKVNFSRVQWEVEIIKDQYVKTDAPEHNWVWSPQGLIYMHMPELWGIVQFTQAPPEQGNVEFQESKIDQIKWALRQVYYHQRNYFFKNNRYTASLKELNLIKKPVEDVTWPPKIVLTPSGWEAVVQWTDRSILIRKDGKVWVE
;
A
#
# COMPACT_ATOMS: atom_id res chain seq x y z
N MET A 1 -16.09 60.69 -18.65
CA MET A 1 -15.24 60.03 -17.66
C MET A 1 -15.60 58.55 -17.67
N GLN A 2 -14.87 57.78 -18.52
CA GLN A 2 -15.11 56.33 -18.65
C GLN A 2 -14.28 55.60 -17.62
N ILE A 3 -14.94 54.85 -16.75
CA ILE A 3 -14.29 53.99 -15.74
C ILE A 3 -14.04 52.61 -16.41
N ILE A 4 -12.77 52.35 -16.71
CA ILE A 4 -12.33 51.04 -17.24
C ILE A 4 -12.14 50.10 -16.04
N PHE A 5 -13.04 49.12 -15.85
CA PHE A 5 -12.85 48.00 -14.95
C PHE A 5 -11.82 47.04 -15.56
N LYS A 6 -10.62 46.99 -15.00
CA LYS A 6 -9.65 45.93 -15.30
C LYS A 6 -10.08 44.67 -14.53
N PHE A 7 -10.62 43.69 -15.27
CA PHE A 7 -10.73 42.32 -14.76
C PHE A 7 -9.33 41.75 -14.68
N ILE A 8 -8.86 41.47 -13.47
CA ILE A 8 -7.70 40.62 -13.21
C ILE A 8 -8.25 39.19 -13.14
N PRO A 9 -7.89 38.27 -14.06
CA PRO A 9 -8.27 36.90 -13.89
C PRO A 9 -7.53 36.32 -12.68
N ILE A 10 -8.26 35.99 -11.63
CA ILE A 10 -7.76 35.14 -10.54
C ILE A 10 -7.59 33.75 -11.18
N ILE A 11 -6.36 33.42 -11.56
CA ILE A 11 -5.98 32.04 -11.89
C ILE A 11 -5.99 31.30 -10.56
N LEU A 12 -7.08 30.59 -10.27
CA LEU A 12 -7.10 29.57 -9.27
C LEU A 12 -6.11 28.49 -9.75
N ILE A 13 -4.91 28.49 -9.19
CA ILE A 13 -4.01 27.36 -9.27
C ILE A 13 -4.64 26.32 -8.33
N VAL A 14 -5.48 25.45 -8.88
CA VAL A 14 -5.86 24.22 -8.25
C VAL A 14 -4.58 23.38 -8.25
N SER A 15 -3.85 23.44 -7.15
CA SER A 15 -2.78 22.48 -6.89
C SER A 15 -3.43 21.12 -6.76
N PHE A 16 -3.40 20.33 -7.82
CA PHE A 16 -3.59 18.91 -7.72
C PHE A 16 -2.50 18.39 -6.80
N MET A 17 -2.82 18.15 -5.53
CA MET A 17 -2.00 17.34 -4.63
C MET A 17 -2.14 15.85 -5.01
N PHE A 18 -1.78 15.48 -6.23
CA PHE A 18 -1.18 14.18 -6.43
C PHE A 18 0.08 14.19 -5.57
N GLY A 19 0.25 13.21 -4.70
CA GLY A 19 1.35 13.13 -3.75
C GLY A 19 2.63 13.62 -4.40
N GLN A 20 3.06 14.85 -4.04
CA GLN A 20 4.23 15.45 -4.68
C GLN A 20 5.40 14.58 -4.28
N GLY A 21 5.77 13.67 -5.18
CA GLY A 21 6.92 12.82 -4.97
C GLY A 21 8.07 13.69 -4.45
N PHE A 22 8.88 13.13 -3.58
CA PHE A 22 10.05 13.82 -3.02
C PHE A 22 11.14 14.07 -4.07
N PHE A 23 10.79 13.97 -5.35
CA PHE A 23 11.70 14.23 -6.46
C PHE A 23 12.20 15.68 -6.40
N GLY A 24 13.52 15.86 -6.36
CA GLY A 24 14.13 17.18 -6.22
C GLY A 24 14.01 17.82 -4.82
N LYS A 25 13.53 17.09 -3.82
CA LYS A 25 13.48 17.50 -2.41
C LYS A 25 14.32 16.55 -1.55
N GLU A 26 14.65 16.95 -0.33
CA GLU A 26 15.21 16.05 0.66
C GLU A 26 14.19 14.94 0.94
N PHE A 27 14.63 13.69 0.85
CA PHE A 27 13.76 12.55 1.07
C PHE A 27 13.55 12.36 2.58
N PRO A 28 12.30 12.33 3.07
CA PRO A 28 12.05 12.04 4.48
C PRO A 28 12.41 10.58 4.75
N GLU A 29 13.47 10.37 5.51
CA GLU A 29 13.83 9.01 5.94
C GLU A 29 12.77 8.51 6.92
N PRO A 30 12.28 7.26 6.78
CA PRO A 30 11.38 6.68 7.76
C PRO A 30 12.06 6.65 9.13
N ILE A 31 11.51 7.37 10.09
CA ILE A 31 12.08 7.46 11.46
C ILE A 31 11.61 6.27 12.31
N ALA A 32 10.57 5.58 11.88
CA ALA A 32 10.04 4.43 12.60
C ALA A 32 11.02 3.25 12.55
N GLN A 33 11.08 2.49 13.64
CA GLN A 33 11.75 1.19 13.64
C GLN A 33 11.07 0.31 12.59
N TYR A 34 11.85 -0.39 11.76
CA TYR A 34 11.33 -1.35 10.81
C TYR A 34 10.65 -2.51 11.55
N SER A 35 9.37 -2.58 11.46
CA SER A 35 8.52 -3.60 12.10
C SER A 35 7.22 -3.75 11.30
N PRO A 36 7.29 -4.28 10.07
CA PRO A 36 6.10 -4.50 9.26
C PRO A 36 5.16 -5.48 9.97
N ARG A 37 3.86 -5.26 9.85
CA ARG A 37 2.88 -6.23 10.32
C ARG A 37 2.93 -7.49 9.45
N THR A 38 2.53 -8.62 10.03
CA THR A 38 2.60 -9.92 9.37
C THR A 38 1.25 -10.62 9.42
N TYR A 39 0.98 -11.42 8.40
CA TYR A 39 -0.24 -12.23 8.31
C TYR A 39 0.06 -13.56 7.62
N VAL A 40 -0.54 -14.66 8.10
CA VAL A 40 -0.49 -15.96 7.44
C VAL A 40 -1.79 -16.16 6.66
N CYS A 41 -1.69 -16.23 5.35
CA CYS A 41 -2.82 -16.40 4.44
C CYS A 41 -3.01 -17.88 4.10
N TYR A 42 -4.11 -18.44 4.55
CA TYR A 42 -4.45 -19.85 4.40
C TYR A 42 -5.15 -20.13 3.08
N LYS A 43 -4.98 -21.37 2.58
CA LYS A 43 -5.66 -21.84 1.39
C LYS A 43 -7.02 -22.44 1.73
N THR A 44 -8.09 -21.79 1.30
CA THR A 44 -9.44 -22.34 1.49
C THR A 44 -9.70 -23.52 0.59
N LYS A 45 -10.48 -24.48 1.09
CA LYS A 45 -10.98 -25.63 0.32
C LYS A 45 -12.39 -25.42 -0.21
N THR A 46 -13.11 -24.48 0.39
CA THR A 46 -14.47 -24.10 0.00
C THR A 46 -14.43 -22.76 -0.72
N PRO A 47 -15.08 -22.63 -1.88
CA PRO A 47 -15.16 -21.35 -2.57
C PRO A 47 -15.77 -20.28 -1.66
N VAL A 48 -15.20 -19.07 -1.69
CA VAL A 48 -15.79 -17.88 -1.07
C VAL A 48 -16.80 -17.32 -2.05
N ILE A 49 -17.99 -16.99 -1.56
CA ILE A 49 -19.04 -16.32 -2.34
C ILE A 49 -18.85 -14.83 -2.12
N ILE A 50 -18.56 -14.10 -3.16
CA ILE A 50 -18.33 -12.65 -3.05
C ILE A 50 -19.70 -11.95 -3.11
N ASP A 51 -20.26 -11.66 -1.93
CA ASP A 51 -21.55 -10.95 -1.78
C ASP A 51 -21.46 -9.74 -0.83
N GLY A 52 -20.28 -9.50 -0.26
CA GLY A 52 -19.95 -8.39 0.63
C GLY A 52 -20.14 -8.70 2.13
N LYS A 53 -20.52 -9.91 2.54
CA LYS A 53 -20.93 -10.17 3.93
C LYS A 53 -19.96 -10.97 4.78
N MET A 54 -19.04 -11.68 4.24
CA MET A 54 -18.04 -12.48 4.98
C MET A 54 -18.67 -13.48 6.00
N ASP A 55 -19.77 -14.11 5.65
CA ASP A 55 -20.48 -15.04 6.53
C ASP A 55 -20.24 -16.53 6.20
N GLU A 56 -19.35 -16.83 5.26
CA GLU A 56 -18.95 -18.20 4.97
C GLU A 56 -18.05 -18.77 6.06
N SER A 57 -18.14 -20.10 6.22
CA SER A 57 -17.32 -20.85 7.18
C SER A 57 -15.81 -20.69 6.96
N SER A 58 -15.39 -20.42 5.73
CA SER A 58 -13.99 -20.10 5.42
C SER A 58 -13.50 -18.85 6.14
N TRP A 59 -14.33 -17.81 6.18
CA TRP A 59 -14.03 -16.57 6.90
C TRP A 59 -14.11 -16.77 8.42
N GLU A 60 -15.03 -17.59 8.93
CA GLU A 60 -15.17 -17.85 10.37
C GLU A 60 -13.89 -18.42 10.97
N ASN A 61 -13.20 -19.32 10.25
CA ASN A 61 -11.98 -19.98 10.70
C ASN A 61 -10.68 -19.21 10.39
N THR A 62 -10.80 -18.01 9.86
CA THR A 62 -9.66 -17.17 9.48
C THR A 62 -9.49 -16.02 10.47
N ASP A 63 -8.27 -15.81 10.93
CA ASP A 63 -7.96 -14.74 11.88
C ASP A 63 -8.08 -13.35 11.22
N TRP A 64 -8.53 -12.39 12.02
CA TRP A 64 -8.50 -10.98 11.64
C TRP A 64 -7.07 -10.45 11.66
N THR A 65 -6.77 -9.50 10.78
CA THR A 65 -5.60 -8.64 10.96
C THR A 65 -5.74 -7.80 12.23
N GLN A 66 -4.63 -7.19 12.65
CA GLN A 66 -4.70 -6.10 13.64
C GLN A 66 -5.54 -4.95 13.06
N LEU A 67 -6.19 -4.20 13.95
CA LEU A 67 -6.90 -2.96 13.58
C LEU A 67 -5.97 -1.99 12.84
N PHE A 68 -6.50 -1.25 11.89
CA PHE A 68 -5.75 -0.21 11.22
C PHE A 68 -5.32 0.87 12.19
N VAL A 69 -4.24 1.53 11.85
CA VAL A 69 -3.67 2.66 12.58
C VAL A 69 -3.41 3.80 11.59
N ASP A 70 -3.15 5.00 12.08
CA ASP A 70 -2.72 6.08 11.19
C ASP A 70 -1.44 5.70 10.43
N ILE A 71 -1.31 6.11 9.18
CA ILE A 71 -0.16 5.79 8.31
C ILE A 71 1.17 6.27 8.92
N GLU A 72 1.15 7.33 9.73
CA GLU A 72 2.32 7.81 10.47
C GLU A 72 2.59 7.02 11.77
N GLY A 73 1.74 6.03 12.08
CA GLY A 73 1.84 5.20 13.26
C GLY A 73 1.59 6.00 14.54
N ASN A 74 2.31 5.68 15.61
CA ASN A 74 2.15 6.28 16.93
C ASN A 74 2.46 7.79 17.03
N LYS A 75 2.75 8.45 15.92
CA LYS A 75 2.86 9.92 15.85
C LYS A 75 1.49 10.60 15.78
N LYS A 76 0.47 9.86 15.46
CA LYS A 76 -0.93 10.29 15.38
C LYS A 76 -1.79 9.49 16.35
N PRO A 77 -2.97 9.99 16.72
CA PRO A 77 -3.94 9.20 17.47
C PRO A 77 -4.42 8.00 16.66
N ASP A 78 -4.90 6.98 17.38
CA ASP A 78 -5.55 5.85 16.73
C ASP A 78 -6.80 6.31 15.96
N PRO A 79 -7.16 5.60 14.87
CA PRO A 79 -8.42 5.81 14.16
C PRO A 79 -9.62 5.83 15.09
N TYR A 80 -10.55 6.73 14.87
CA TYR A 80 -11.79 6.79 15.65
C TYR A 80 -12.88 5.83 15.14
N PHE A 81 -12.65 5.18 14.00
CA PHE A 81 -13.46 4.08 13.47
C PHE A 81 -12.58 2.86 13.23
N GLU A 82 -13.05 1.69 13.62
CA GLU A 82 -12.32 0.46 13.45
C GLU A 82 -12.33 -0.02 11.99
N THR A 83 -11.18 -0.53 11.53
CA THR A 83 -11.05 -1.23 10.26
C THR A 83 -10.13 -2.42 10.45
N ARG A 84 -10.51 -3.55 9.90
CA ARG A 84 -9.72 -4.78 9.86
C ARG A 84 -10.15 -5.66 8.70
N LEU A 85 -9.30 -6.59 8.33
CA LEU A 85 -9.61 -7.50 7.23
C LEU A 85 -9.16 -8.93 7.51
N LYS A 86 -9.58 -9.83 6.65
CA LYS A 86 -9.12 -11.22 6.54
C LYS A 86 -8.65 -11.48 5.13
N MET A 87 -7.73 -12.44 4.96
CA MET A 87 -7.25 -12.88 3.65
C MET A 87 -7.31 -14.39 3.57
N LEU A 88 -7.74 -14.90 2.42
CA LEU A 88 -7.73 -16.30 2.03
C LEU A 88 -7.29 -16.44 0.58
N TRP A 89 -6.97 -17.63 0.16
CA TRP A 89 -6.70 -17.91 -1.25
C TRP A 89 -7.14 -19.31 -1.64
N ASP A 90 -7.32 -19.54 -2.94
CA ASP A 90 -7.54 -20.87 -3.54
C ASP A 90 -6.77 -20.99 -4.87
N GLU A 91 -7.07 -21.98 -5.70
CA GLU A 91 -6.43 -22.21 -6.99
C GLU A 91 -6.71 -21.11 -8.03
N LYS A 92 -7.72 -20.25 -7.80
CA LYS A 92 -8.15 -19.23 -8.77
C LYS A 92 -7.93 -17.82 -8.29
N TYR A 93 -8.16 -17.58 -7.00
CA TYR A 93 -8.30 -16.24 -6.46
C TYR A 93 -7.50 -16.00 -5.19
N PHE A 94 -7.05 -14.77 -5.03
CA PHE A 94 -6.69 -14.19 -3.76
C PHE A 94 -7.90 -13.41 -3.24
N TYR A 95 -8.38 -13.75 -2.04
CA TYR A 95 -9.58 -13.21 -1.44
C TYR A 95 -9.24 -12.23 -0.33
N PHE A 96 -9.98 -11.14 -0.28
CA PHE A 96 -9.93 -10.13 0.78
C PHE A 96 -11.34 -9.87 1.27
N GLY A 97 -11.52 -9.83 2.59
CA GLY A 97 -12.76 -9.42 3.20
C GLY A 97 -12.45 -8.39 4.28
N ALA A 98 -12.96 -7.17 4.14
CA ALA A 98 -12.73 -6.09 5.09
C ALA A 98 -14.04 -5.58 5.70
N ILE A 99 -13.96 -5.16 6.97
CA ILE A 99 -15.05 -4.49 7.70
C ILE A 99 -14.56 -3.11 8.10
N LEU A 100 -15.35 -2.10 7.79
CA LEU A 100 -15.10 -0.70 8.08
C LEU A 100 -16.26 -0.14 8.92
N GLU A 101 -16.01 0.20 10.18
CA GLU A 101 -16.95 0.94 10.99
C GLU A 101 -17.13 2.34 10.38
N GLU A 102 -18.37 2.74 10.13
CA GLU A 102 -18.68 4.03 9.50
C GLU A 102 -20.13 4.43 9.83
N PRO A 103 -20.35 5.37 10.75
CA PRO A 103 -21.71 5.78 11.12
C PRO A 103 -22.43 6.62 10.06
N HIS A 104 -21.73 7.03 9.02
CA HIS A 104 -22.21 7.84 7.91
C HIS A 104 -21.63 7.35 6.61
N VAL A 105 -22.16 6.22 6.10
CA VAL A 105 -21.70 5.62 4.84
C VAL A 105 -22.13 6.48 3.67
N TRP A 106 -21.13 7.02 2.96
CA TRP A 106 -21.37 7.87 1.80
C TRP A 106 -20.36 7.58 0.68
N ALA A 107 -20.77 7.84 -0.55
CA ALA A 107 -19.93 7.84 -1.73
C ALA A 107 -20.53 8.74 -2.80
N THR A 108 -19.70 9.24 -3.70
CA THR A 108 -20.13 10.12 -4.80
C THR A 108 -19.64 9.66 -6.17
N LEU A 109 -18.54 8.92 -6.22
CA LEU A 109 -17.91 8.48 -7.44
C LEU A 109 -18.53 7.18 -7.95
N THR A 110 -19.04 7.21 -9.18
CA THR A 110 -19.75 6.09 -9.82
C THR A 110 -19.15 5.68 -11.17
N THR A 111 -18.06 6.33 -11.56
CA THR A 111 -17.37 6.04 -12.83
C THR A 111 -16.11 5.24 -12.53
N ARG A 112 -15.97 4.05 -13.13
CA ARG A 112 -14.74 3.25 -13.03
C ARG A 112 -13.53 4.10 -13.41
N ASP A 113 -12.41 3.87 -12.75
CA ASP A 113 -11.14 4.60 -12.91
C ASP A 113 -11.21 6.09 -12.53
N ALA A 114 -12.28 6.50 -11.84
CA ALA A 114 -12.23 7.75 -11.10
C ALA A 114 -11.22 7.63 -9.95
N VAL A 115 -10.64 8.74 -9.54
CA VAL A 115 -9.72 8.80 -8.39
C VAL A 115 -10.51 8.57 -7.11
N ILE A 116 -10.63 7.30 -6.69
CA ILE A 116 -11.57 6.80 -5.69
C ILE A 116 -11.27 7.35 -4.30
N PHE A 117 -10.01 7.53 -3.91
CA PHE A 117 -9.65 8.10 -2.60
C PHE A 117 -10.22 9.51 -2.34
N LYS A 118 -10.90 10.11 -3.31
CA LYS A 118 -11.70 11.33 -3.08
C LYS A 118 -13.03 11.08 -2.37
N ASP A 119 -13.48 9.83 -2.31
CA ASP A 119 -14.53 9.36 -1.40
C ASP A 119 -13.88 8.66 -0.19
N ASN A 120 -14.69 8.19 0.77
CA ASN A 120 -14.23 7.17 1.71
C ASN A 120 -14.06 5.87 0.95
N ASP A 121 -12.96 5.16 1.16
CA ASP A 121 -12.63 3.98 0.38
C ASP A 121 -11.89 2.90 1.18
N PHE A 122 -11.65 1.80 0.50
CA PHE A 122 -10.75 0.73 0.92
C PHE A 122 -9.79 0.43 -0.21
N GLU A 123 -8.50 0.36 0.12
CA GLU A 123 -7.43 0.21 -0.86
C GLU A 123 -6.59 -1.04 -0.57
N ILE A 124 -6.11 -1.67 -1.63
CA ILE A 124 -5.21 -2.83 -1.61
C ILE A 124 -3.96 -2.52 -2.42
N PHE A 125 -2.80 -2.80 -1.84
CA PHE A 125 -1.49 -2.64 -2.47
C PHE A 125 -0.75 -3.97 -2.42
N LEU A 126 -0.28 -4.48 -3.58
CA LEU A 126 0.39 -5.77 -3.70
C LEU A 126 1.72 -5.63 -4.44
N ASP A 127 2.83 -5.94 -3.78
CA ASP A 127 4.17 -6.06 -4.37
C ASP A 127 4.65 -7.52 -4.19
N PRO A 128 4.37 -8.39 -5.18
CA PRO A 128 4.54 -9.84 -5.03
C PRO A 128 5.96 -10.31 -4.83
N ASP A 129 6.96 -9.67 -5.42
CA ASP A 129 8.38 -10.05 -5.29
C ASP A 129 9.14 -9.17 -4.28
N GLY A 130 8.46 -8.16 -3.72
CA GLY A 130 8.99 -7.26 -2.71
C GLY A 130 10.22 -6.51 -3.19
N ASP A 131 10.27 -6.15 -4.48
CA ASP A 131 11.38 -5.42 -5.09
C ASP A 131 11.13 -3.90 -5.16
N THR A 132 9.93 -3.45 -4.73
CA THR A 132 9.42 -2.08 -4.70
C THR A 132 9.00 -1.52 -6.06
N HIS A 133 9.00 -2.35 -7.09
CA HIS A 133 8.61 -1.97 -8.46
C HIS A 133 7.53 -2.92 -8.99
N ASN A 134 6.81 -2.47 -10.01
CA ASN A 134 5.77 -3.25 -10.68
C ASN A 134 4.77 -3.83 -9.68
N TYR A 135 4.16 -2.99 -8.88
CA TYR A 135 3.17 -3.37 -7.89
C TYR A 135 1.76 -2.92 -8.28
N TYR A 136 0.78 -3.58 -7.72
CA TYR A 136 -0.63 -3.36 -8.00
C TYR A 136 -1.27 -2.49 -6.93
N GLU A 137 -2.26 -1.71 -7.35
CA GLU A 137 -3.13 -0.91 -6.52
C GLU A 137 -4.58 -1.09 -6.97
N LEU A 138 -5.48 -1.23 -6.00
CA LEU A 138 -6.93 -1.28 -6.20
C LEU A 138 -7.59 -0.43 -5.12
N GLU A 139 -8.42 0.51 -5.53
CA GLU A 139 -9.26 1.33 -4.65
C GLU A 139 -10.75 1.02 -4.90
N VAL A 140 -11.56 0.95 -3.84
CA VAL A 140 -12.99 0.65 -3.92
C VAL A 140 -13.76 1.52 -2.93
N ASN A 141 -14.82 2.21 -3.38
CA ASN A 141 -15.71 2.96 -2.50
C ASN A 141 -16.98 2.16 -2.16
N ALA A 142 -17.86 2.74 -1.35
CA ALA A 142 -19.11 2.10 -0.94
C ALA A 142 -20.15 1.91 -2.06
N PHE A 143 -19.94 2.47 -3.26
CA PHE A 143 -20.73 2.19 -4.47
C PHE A 143 -20.20 1.00 -5.29
N GLU A 144 -19.22 0.26 -4.82
CA GLU A 144 -18.49 -0.75 -5.61
C GLU A 144 -17.78 -0.15 -6.84
N THR A 145 -17.50 1.15 -6.82
CA THR A 145 -16.72 1.77 -7.90
C THR A 145 -15.26 1.50 -7.67
N GLU A 146 -14.60 0.98 -8.69
CA GLU A 146 -13.23 0.50 -8.64
C GLU A 146 -12.29 1.43 -9.42
N TRP A 147 -11.06 1.55 -8.93
CA TRP A 147 -9.92 2.07 -9.65
C TRP A 147 -8.74 1.15 -9.42
N ASP A 148 -8.21 0.56 -10.49
CA ASP A 148 -7.10 -0.38 -10.43
C ASP A 148 -6.00 0.00 -11.41
N LEU A 149 -4.76 -0.18 -11.00
CA LEU A 149 -3.59 0.25 -11.77
C LEU A 149 -2.34 -0.55 -11.42
N ILE A 150 -1.37 -0.54 -12.32
CA ILE A 150 0.00 -0.99 -12.03
C ILE A 150 0.91 0.22 -11.90
N LEU A 151 1.73 0.24 -10.84
CA LEU A 151 2.81 1.20 -10.69
C LEU A 151 4.15 0.55 -11.05
N ILE A 152 4.82 1.09 -12.06
CA ILE A 152 6.15 0.64 -12.49
C ILE A 152 7.17 0.85 -11.38
N LYS A 153 6.99 1.90 -10.56
CA LYS A 153 7.78 2.24 -9.38
C LYS A 153 7.04 3.28 -8.54
N PRO A 154 7.48 3.54 -7.29
CA PRO A 154 6.86 4.54 -6.44
C PRO A 154 6.86 5.95 -7.06
N TYR A 155 5.79 6.72 -6.85
CA TYR A 155 5.66 8.10 -7.35
C TYR A 155 6.77 9.04 -6.88
N HIS A 156 7.42 8.76 -5.75
CA HIS A 156 8.51 9.59 -5.24
C HIS A 156 9.79 9.52 -6.10
N ASP A 157 9.90 8.57 -7.00
CA ASP A 157 11.06 8.46 -7.90
C ASP A 157 10.86 9.21 -9.21
N GLN A 158 9.64 9.30 -9.70
CA GLN A 158 9.32 10.03 -10.92
C GLN A 158 7.81 10.25 -11.06
N ALA A 159 7.38 11.35 -11.68
CA ALA A 159 6.01 11.53 -12.11
C ALA A 159 5.64 10.56 -13.27
N LYS A 160 4.37 10.20 -13.40
CA LYS A 160 3.83 9.33 -14.46
C LYS A 160 4.45 7.92 -14.46
N VAL A 161 4.32 7.27 -13.34
CA VAL A 161 4.80 5.89 -13.12
C VAL A 161 3.65 4.88 -13.07
N ALA A 162 2.41 5.34 -12.96
CA ALA A 162 1.21 4.52 -12.99
C ALA A 162 0.78 4.21 -14.43
N VAL A 163 0.23 3.02 -14.63
CA VAL A 163 -0.46 2.58 -15.83
C VAL A 163 -1.94 2.52 -15.49
N ASP A 164 -2.59 3.69 -15.57
CA ASP A 164 -3.99 3.89 -15.16
C ASP A 164 -5.00 3.18 -16.08
N SER A 165 -4.56 2.72 -17.23
CA SER A 165 -5.38 1.98 -18.21
C SER A 165 -5.25 0.46 -18.07
N TRP A 166 -4.58 -0.01 -17.03
CA TRP A 166 -4.53 -1.43 -16.72
C TRP A 166 -5.70 -1.79 -15.82
N ASP A 167 -6.37 -2.87 -16.14
CA ASP A 167 -7.47 -3.41 -15.34
C ASP A 167 -7.10 -4.78 -14.77
N ILE A 168 -7.68 -5.15 -13.63
CA ILE A 168 -7.61 -6.52 -13.08
C ILE A 168 -8.62 -7.40 -13.82
N PRO A 169 -8.21 -8.22 -14.78
CA PRO A 169 -9.14 -9.03 -15.56
C PRO A 169 -9.84 -10.05 -14.68
N GLY A 170 -11.16 -9.97 -14.60
CA GLY A 170 -11.98 -10.91 -13.82
C GLY A 170 -12.03 -10.60 -12.33
N LEU A 171 -11.69 -9.39 -11.92
CA LEU A 171 -11.94 -8.86 -10.57
C LEU A 171 -13.42 -9.05 -10.20
N ILE A 172 -13.67 -9.47 -8.97
CA ILE A 172 -15.01 -9.55 -8.40
C ILE A 172 -14.97 -8.76 -7.09
N THR A 173 -15.80 -7.73 -7.02
CA THR A 173 -15.94 -6.87 -5.83
C THR A 173 -17.40 -6.78 -5.43
N LYS A 174 -17.70 -6.90 -4.14
CA LYS A 174 -19.02 -6.67 -3.58
C LYS A 174 -18.93 -5.91 -2.27
N VAL A 175 -19.82 -4.95 -2.12
CA VAL A 175 -19.98 -4.16 -0.91
C VAL A 175 -21.33 -4.47 -0.26
N HIS A 176 -21.32 -4.58 1.05
CA HIS A 176 -22.54 -4.62 1.86
C HIS A 176 -22.52 -3.47 2.87
N VAL A 177 -23.60 -2.66 2.88
CA VAL A 177 -23.78 -1.58 3.86
C VAL A 177 -24.69 -2.07 4.98
N ASP A 178 -24.20 -2.05 6.23
CA ASP A 178 -25.02 -2.32 7.42
C ASP A 178 -25.63 -0.99 7.91
N GLY A 179 -26.63 -0.54 7.18
CA GLY A 179 -27.27 0.76 7.26
C GLY A 179 -27.81 1.21 5.91
N SER A 180 -27.67 2.46 5.58
CA SER A 180 -28.09 3.04 4.31
C SER A 180 -27.03 3.96 3.68
N LEU A 181 -26.78 3.77 2.39
CA LEU A 181 -25.81 4.57 1.65
C LEU A 181 -26.37 5.94 1.29
N ASN A 182 -25.64 7.00 1.64
CA ASN A 182 -26.03 8.40 1.35
C ASN A 182 -27.33 8.88 1.99
N ASP A 183 -27.77 8.26 3.08
CA ASP A 183 -28.94 8.71 3.82
C ASP A 183 -28.55 9.23 5.22
N PRO A 184 -28.48 10.55 5.43
CA PRO A 184 -28.09 11.11 6.72
C PRO A 184 -29.19 11.09 7.77
N SER A 185 -30.33 10.45 7.51
CA SER A 185 -31.45 10.37 8.46
C SER A 185 -31.31 9.24 9.48
N ASP A 186 -30.40 8.29 9.26
CA ASP A 186 -30.08 7.19 10.18
C ASP A 186 -28.58 7.22 10.60
N ILE A 187 -28.19 6.25 11.39
CA ILE A 187 -26.81 6.00 11.81
C ILE A 187 -26.46 4.58 11.40
N ASP A 188 -25.50 4.47 10.51
CA ASP A 188 -25.01 3.20 10.03
C ASP A 188 -24.13 2.50 11.07
N LYS A 189 -23.90 1.19 10.90
CA LYS A 189 -22.82 0.51 11.62
C LYS A 189 -21.52 0.51 10.81
N GLY A 190 -21.64 0.58 9.49
CA GLY A 190 -20.53 0.62 8.58
C GLY A 190 -20.79 -0.13 7.29
N TRP A 191 -19.73 -0.52 6.64
CA TRP A 191 -19.79 -1.31 5.43
C TRP A 191 -18.70 -2.38 5.42
N SER A 192 -18.91 -3.40 4.63
CA SER A 192 -17.93 -4.45 4.38
C SER A 192 -17.74 -4.62 2.89
N VAL A 193 -16.55 -5.06 2.51
CA VAL A 193 -16.19 -5.33 1.12
C VAL A 193 -15.54 -6.70 1.03
N GLU A 194 -15.98 -7.49 0.05
CA GLU A 194 -15.33 -8.73 -0.37
C GLU A 194 -14.78 -8.56 -1.77
N ILE A 195 -13.53 -9.00 -1.96
CA ILE A 195 -12.80 -8.86 -3.20
C ILE A 195 -12.14 -10.20 -3.54
N ALA A 196 -12.28 -10.63 -4.79
CA ALA A 196 -11.57 -11.79 -5.34
C ALA A 196 -10.74 -11.35 -6.54
N ILE A 197 -9.41 -11.38 -6.39
CA ILE A 197 -8.45 -11.06 -7.45
C ILE A 197 -7.97 -12.38 -8.08
N PRO A 198 -8.21 -12.61 -9.39
CA PRO A 198 -7.70 -13.81 -10.06
C PRO A 198 -6.18 -13.84 -10.09
N TRP A 199 -5.55 -14.97 -9.76
CA TRP A 199 -4.09 -15.12 -9.91
C TRP A 199 -3.60 -14.80 -11.32
N LYS A 200 -4.42 -15.14 -12.31
CA LYS A 200 -4.14 -14.82 -13.72
C LYS A 200 -3.94 -13.34 -13.99
N ALA A 201 -4.60 -12.48 -13.23
CA ALA A 201 -4.47 -11.02 -13.34
C ALA A 201 -3.19 -10.49 -12.68
N LEU A 202 -2.51 -11.29 -11.91
CA LEU A 202 -1.28 -10.89 -11.21
C LEU A 202 -0.01 -11.50 -11.83
N GLU A 203 -0.14 -12.21 -12.96
CA GLU A 203 0.99 -12.94 -13.56
C GLU A 203 2.10 -12.04 -14.13
N GLU A 204 1.82 -10.75 -14.40
CA GLU A 204 2.83 -9.83 -14.91
C GLU A 204 3.90 -9.49 -13.88
N CYS A 205 3.55 -9.48 -12.60
CA CYS A 205 4.45 -9.04 -11.53
C CYS A 205 4.71 -10.14 -10.48
N ALA A 206 3.85 -11.16 -10.39
CA ALA A 206 4.03 -12.25 -9.45
C ALA A 206 5.10 -13.26 -9.93
N PRO A 207 5.97 -13.76 -9.02
CA PRO A 207 7.02 -14.70 -9.39
C PRO A 207 6.47 -16.07 -9.83
N ASN A 208 5.29 -16.43 -9.36
CA ASN A 208 4.60 -17.71 -9.65
C ASN A 208 3.15 -17.44 -10.04
N PHE A 209 2.53 -18.37 -10.77
CA PHE A 209 1.11 -18.29 -11.15
C PHE A 209 0.19 -18.18 -9.92
N HIS A 210 0.49 -18.90 -8.85
CA HIS A 210 -0.08 -18.72 -7.51
C HIS A 210 1.01 -19.01 -6.46
N PRO A 211 0.87 -18.49 -5.22
CA PRO A 211 1.93 -18.56 -4.24
C PRO A 211 2.26 -19.98 -3.83
N GLN A 212 3.52 -20.20 -3.53
CA GLN A 212 4.05 -21.45 -3.00
C GLN A 212 3.99 -21.47 -1.47
N GLU A 213 4.20 -22.65 -0.87
CA GLU A 213 4.31 -22.77 0.60
C GLU A 213 5.39 -21.85 1.14
N SER A 214 5.04 -21.03 2.16
CA SER A 214 5.89 -20.04 2.81
C SER A 214 6.35 -18.89 1.91
N GLU A 215 5.80 -18.74 0.70
CA GLU A 215 6.05 -17.53 -0.12
C GLU A 215 5.52 -16.28 0.58
N GLN A 216 6.26 -15.20 0.49
CA GLN A 216 5.95 -13.95 1.17
C GLN A 216 5.86 -12.79 0.19
N TRP A 217 4.78 -12.02 0.26
CA TRP A 217 4.55 -10.81 -0.52
C TRP A 217 4.53 -9.58 0.38
N LYS A 218 4.95 -8.44 -0.14
CA LYS A 218 4.69 -7.14 0.48
C LYS A 218 3.28 -6.70 0.12
N VAL A 219 2.46 -6.49 1.15
CA VAL A 219 1.05 -6.15 1.00
C VAL A 219 0.70 -5.08 2.01
N ASN A 220 -0.08 -4.10 1.61
CA ASN A 220 -0.69 -3.19 2.57
C ASN A 220 -2.12 -2.85 2.17
N PHE A 221 -2.84 -2.30 3.11
CA PHE A 221 -4.20 -1.86 2.95
C PHE A 221 -4.33 -0.47 3.53
N SER A 222 -5.14 0.34 2.89
CA SER A 222 -5.48 1.67 3.36
C SER A 222 -6.99 1.86 3.41
N ARG A 223 -7.41 2.77 4.24
CA ARG A 223 -8.73 3.39 4.24
C ARG A 223 -8.52 4.89 4.23
N VAL A 224 -8.98 5.54 3.20
CA VAL A 224 -9.10 7.00 3.21
C VAL A 224 -10.42 7.37 3.88
N GLN A 225 -10.33 8.23 4.90
CA GLN A 225 -11.48 8.69 5.64
C GLN A 225 -11.58 10.21 5.58
N TRP A 226 -12.64 10.71 5.01
CA TRP A 226 -12.98 12.13 4.98
C TRP A 226 -13.96 12.48 6.09
N GLU A 227 -13.80 13.66 6.66
CA GLU A 227 -14.80 14.23 7.56
C GLU A 227 -15.94 14.84 6.75
N VAL A 228 -17.17 14.56 7.17
CA VAL A 228 -18.40 15.07 6.54
C VAL A 228 -19.26 15.80 7.54
N GLU A 229 -20.01 16.78 7.02
CA GLU A 229 -21.12 17.46 7.72
C GLU A 229 -22.42 17.17 7.02
N ILE A 230 -23.53 17.19 7.76
CA ILE A 230 -24.87 17.06 7.19
C ILE A 230 -25.42 18.47 6.90
N ILE A 231 -25.55 18.81 5.63
CA ILE A 231 -26.09 20.09 5.17
C ILE A 231 -27.29 19.83 4.26
N LYS A 232 -28.48 20.26 4.68
CA LYS A 232 -29.75 20.07 3.91
C LYS A 232 -29.98 18.63 3.50
N ASP A 233 -29.89 17.75 4.48
CA ASP A 233 -30.08 16.29 4.30
C ASP A 233 -29.13 15.64 3.29
N GLN A 234 -27.89 16.14 3.19
CA GLN A 234 -26.82 15.60 2.34
C GLN A 234 -25.48 15.61 3.08
N TYR A 235 -24.64 14.61 2.84
CA TYR A 235 -23.26 14.61 3.30
C TYR A 235 -22.42 15.58 2.44
N VAL A 236 -21.68 16.44 3.10
CA VAL A 236 -20.77 17.40 2.47
C VAL A 236 -19.41 17.27 3.16
N LYS A 237 -18.35 17.05 2.39
CA LYS A 237 -16.99 17.01 2.95
C LYS A 237 -16.64 18.35 3.56
N THR A 238 -15.97 18.30 4.72
CA THR A 238 -15.38 19.48 5.34
C THR A 238 -14.11 19.93 4.61
N ASP A 239 -13.52 21.06 5.03
CA ASP A 239 -12.21 21.50 4.52
C ASP A 239 -11.03 20.78 5.21
N ALA A 240 -11.30 19.83 6.12
CA ALA A 240 -10.26 19.04 6.76
C ALA A 240 -9.57 18.11 5.74
N PRO A 241 -8.26 17.86 5.88
CA PRO A 241 -7.60 16.85 5.07
C PRO A 241 -8.13 15.47 5.42
N GLU A 242 -8.04 14.54 4.48
CA GLU A 242 -8.33 13.14 4.69
C GLU A 242 -7.42 12.50 5.74
N HIS A 243 -7.95 11.52 6.45
CA HIS A 243 -7.18 10.58 7.25
C HIS A 243 -6.77 9.40 6.38
N ASN A 244 -5.54 8.93 6.56
CA ASN A 244 -5.02 7.75 5.90
C ASN A 244 -4.73 6.69 6.95
N TRP A 245 -5.62 5.72 7.09
CA TRP A 245 -5.50 4.63 8.05
C TRP A 245 -5.10 3.34 7.34
N VAL A 246 -4.05 2.70 7.84
CA VAL A 246 -3.42 1.57 7.16
C VAL A 246 -3.27 0.36 8.07
N TRP A 247 -3.21 -0.82 7.45
CA TRP A 247 -2.88 -2.03 8.19
C TRP A 247 -1.46 -1.98 8.75
N SER A 248 -0.44 -1.76 7.93
CA SER A 248 0.96 -1.68 8.37
C SER A 248 1.47 -0.24 8.28
N PRO A 249 1.74 0.44 9.42
CA PRO A 249 2.13 1.85 9.43
C PRO A 249 3.50 2.07 8.81
N GLN A 250 3.65 3.19 8.10
CA GLN A 250 4.86 3.53 7.36
C GLN A 250 5.72 4.59 8.07
N GLY A 251 5.17 5.26 9.11
CA GLY A 251 5.87 6.26 9.88
C GLY A 251 5.99 7.64 9.20
N LEU A 252 5.35 7.81 8.05
CA LEU A 252 5.21 9.07 7.31
C LEU A 252 3.96 9.02 6.42
N ILE A 253 3.45 10.22 6.05
CA ILE A 253 2.25 10.32 5.23
C ILE A 253 2.61 10.09 3.75
N TYR A 254 2.81 8.84 3.37
CA TYR A 254 3.10 8.45 2.00
C TYR A 254 2.84 6.95 1.77
N MET A 255 1.77 6.60 1.03
CA MET A 255 1.37 5.20 0.86
C MET A 255 2.34 4.38 0.01
N HIS A 256 2.93 4.99 -1.03
CA HIS A 256 3.80 4.32 -2.00
C HIS A 256 5.23 4.10 -1.49
N MET A 257 5.35 3.33 -0.41
CA MET A 257 6.61 2.85 0.16
C MET A 257 6.53 1.34 0.38
N PRO A 258 6.56 0.53 -0.71
CA PRO A 258 6.37 -0.92 -0.63
C PRO A 258 7.30 -1.62 0.36
N GLU A 259 8.50 -1.10 0.55
CA GLU A 259 9.46 -1.60 1.53
C GLU A 259 8.96 -1.60 2.98
N LEU A 260 7.98 -0.74 3.31
CA LEU A 260 7.39 -0.61 4.65
C LEU A 260 6.06 -1.32 4.79
N TRP A 261 5.50 -1.84 3.69
CA TRP A 261 4.25 -2.57 3.73
C TRP A 261 4.37 -3.83 4.58
N GLY A 262 3.24 -4.34 5.04
CA GLY A 262 3.17 -5.59 5.77
C GLY A 262 3.66 -6.78 4.94
N ILE A 263 3.77 -7.93 5.57
CA ILE A 263 4.22 -9.16 4.93
C ILE A 263 3.13 -10.21 5.07
N VAL A 264 2.62 -10.69 3.95
CA VAL A 264 1.68 -11.81 3.87
C VAL A 264 2.45 -13.07 3.49
N GLN A 265 2.42 -14.07 4.36
CA GLN A 265 2.98 -15.40 4.11
C GLN A 265 1.87 -16.34 3.69
N PHE A 266 2.03 -17.00 2.55
CA PHE A 266 1.07 -17.97 2.05
C PHE A 266 1.36 -19.37 2.57
N THR A 267 0.29 -20.15 2.82
CA THR A 267 0.40 -21.57 3.15
C THR A 267 -0.63 -22.38 2.41
N GLN A 268 -0.27 -23.63 2.07
CA GLN A 268 -1.17 -24.61 1.47
C GLN A 268 -2.13 -25.25 2.50
N ALA A 269 -1.89 -25.00 3.80
CA ALA A 269 -2.75 -25.47 4.86
C ALA A 269 -4.11 -24.75 4.82
N PRO A 270 -5.23 -25.44 5.12
CA PRO A 270 -6.51 -24.79 5.27
C PRO A 270 -6.64 -24.10 6.65
N PRO A 271 -7.50 -23.06 6.77
CA PRO A 271 -7.64 -22.28 8.02
C PRO A 271 -8.05 -23.15 9.22
N GLU A 272 -8.83 -24.22 9.01
CA GLU A 272 -9.25 -25.14 10.10
C GLU A 272 -8.08 -25.91 10.71
N GLN A 273 -6.97 -26.06 10.00
CA GLN A 273 -5.76 -26.69 10.55
C GLN A 273 -5.02 -25.80 11.53
N GLY A 274 -5.17 -24.47 11.44
CA GLY A 274 -4.56 -23.47 12.32
C GLY A 274 -3.04 -23.64 12.54
N ASN A 275 -2.41 -22.66 13.20
CA ASN A 275 -1.05 -22.74 13.75
C ASN A 275 0.11 -22.87 12.73
N VAL A 276 -0.02 -22.32 11.53
CA VAL A 276 1.17 -22.06 10.70
C VAL A 276 1.85 -20.80 11.24
N GLU A 277 3.10 -20.96 11.70
CA GLU A 277 3.87 -19.83 12.22
C GLU A 277 4.44 -18.99 11.06
N PHE A 278 4.40 -17.66 11.24
CA PHE A 278 5.06 -16.74 10.33
C PHE A 278 6.59 -16.91 10.43
N GLN A 279 7.26 -16.98 9.30
CA GLN A 279 8.72 -17.14 9.22
C GLN A 279 9.38 -15.81 8.90
N GLU A 280 10.19 -15.29 9.81
CA GLU A 280 10.96 -14.07 9.53
C GLU A 280 11.97 -14.29 8.40
N SER A 281 11.99 -13.37 7.44
CA SER A 281 12.91 -13.41 6.31
C SER A 281 14.16 -12.58 6.58
N LYS A 282 15.33 -13.23 6.60
CA LYS A 282 16.63 -12.53 6.63
C LYS A 282 16.84 -11.70 5.37
N ILE A 283 16.33 -12.15 4.23
CA ILE A 283 16.40 -11.41 2.97
C ILE A 283 15.66 -10.08 3.09
N ASP A 284 14.48 -10.05 3.70
CA ASP A 284 13.73 -8.83 3.92
C ASP A 284 14.49 -7.83 4.81
N GLN A 285 15.14 -8.31 5.87
CA GLN A 285 16.00 -7.47 6.71
C GLN A 285 17.21 -6.90 5.95
N ILE A 286 17.79 -7.67 5.01
CA ILE A 286 18.89 -7.21 4.16
C ILE A 286 18.39 -6.21 3.12
N LYS A 287 17.24 -6.48 2.48
CA LYS A 287 16.59 -5.54 1.56
C LYS A 287 16.34 -4.19 2.26
N TRP A 288 15.81 -4.22 3.49
CA TRP A 288 15.62 -3.01 4.29
C TRP A 288 16.91 -2.25 4.56
N ALA A 289 17.99 -2.94 4.90
CA ALA A 289 19.30 -2.29 5.12
C ALA A 289 19.83 -1.63 3.83
N LEU A 290 19.62 -2.26 2.68
CA LEU A 290 19.96 -1.67 1.38
C LEU A 290 19.07 -0.46 1.04
N ARG A 291 17.79 -0.46 1.45
CA ARG A 291 16.92 0.72 1.33
C ARG A 291 17.47 1.93 2.10
N GLN A 292 18.17 1.73 3.23
CA GLN A 292 18.86 2.82 3.92
C GLN A 292 19.95 3.45 3.03
N VAL A 293 20.67 2.63 2.24
CA VAL A 293 21.64 3.15 1.25
C VAL A 293 20.94 4.05 0.23
N TYR A 294 19.75 3.64 -0.24
CA TYR A 294 18.97 4.43 -1.19
C TYR A 294 18.55 5.80 -0.62
N TYR A 295 18.00 5.84 0.59
CA TYR A 295 17.60 7.11 1.22
C TYR A 295 18.77 8.05 1.43
N HIS A 296 19.87 7.54 1.97
CA HIS A 296 21.08 8.33 2.20
C HIS A 296 21.73 8.80 0.89
N GLN A 297 21.73 8.01 -0.16
CA GLN A 297 22.20 8.41 -1.49
C GLN A 297 21.37 9.51 -2.11
N ARG A 298 20.03 9.44 -1.95
CA ARG A 298 19.12 10.50 -2.43
C ARG A 298 19.41 11.82 -1.72
N ASN A 299 19.51 11.80 -0.39
CA ASN A 299 19.80 12.97 0.42
C ASN A 299 21.21 13.51 0.17
N TYR A 300 22.18 12.63 -0.05
CA TYR A 300 23.54 13.03 -0.43
C TYR A 300 23.55 13.71 -1.80
N PHE A 301 22.84 13.15 -2.78
CA PHE A 301 22.71 13.74 -4.10
C PHE A 301 22.00 15.10 -4.06
N PHE A 302 20.93 15.22 -3.29
CA PHE A 302 20.22 16.49 -3.09
C PHE A 302 21.16 17.60 -2.59
N LYS A 303 22.04 17.28 -1.63
CA LYS A 303 22.98 18.22 -1.02
C LYS A 303 24.22 18.49 -1.88
N ASN A 304 24.71 17.52 -2.63
CA ASN A 304 26.02 17.57 -3.28
C ASN A 304 25.99 17.48 -4.82
N ASN A 305 24.81 17.29 -5.40
CA ASN A 305 24.57 17.10 -6.85
C ASN A 305 25.45 15.97 -7.46
N ARG A 306 25.79 14.97 -6.68
CA ARG A 306 26.52 13.75 -7.05
C ARG A 306 26.22 12.62 -6.10
N TYR A 307 26.39 11.39 -6.57
CA TYR A 307 26.38 10.20 -5.71
C TYR A 307 27.77 9.92 -5.13
N THR A 308 27.84 9.04 -4.11
CA THR A 308 29.13 8.64 -3.51
C THR A 308 29.23 7.13 -3.32
N ALA A 309 30.43 6.57 -3.48
CA ALA A 309 30.73 5.19 -3.10
C ALA A 309 31.21 5.07 -1.63
N SER A 310 31.32 6.18 -0.91
CA SER A 310 31.81 6.24 0.45
C SER A 310 30.70 6.07 1.46
N LEU A 311 30.63 4.92 2.10
CA LEU A 311 29.67 4.66 3.20
C LEU A 311 29.88 5.58 4.40
N LYS A 312 31.10 6.09 4.60
CA LYS A 312 31.40 7.09 5.62
C LYS A 312 30.67 8.43 5.33
N GLU A 313 30.65 8.84 4.05
CA GLU A 313 29.90 10.03 3.62
C GLU A 313 28.39 9.82 3.74
N LEU A 314 27.91 8.58 3.63
CA LEU A 314 26.51 8.21 3.81
C LEU A 314 26.13 7.94 5.27
N ASN A 315 27.06 7.99 6.22
CA ASN A 315 26.84 7.66 7.63
C ASN A 315 26.25 6.24 7.90
N LEU A 316 26.50 5.31 6.99
CA LEU A 316 25.97 3.94 7.06
C LEU A 316 26.99 2.99 7.68
N ILE A 317 26.75 2.56 8.91
CA ILE A 317 27.74 1.75 9.66
C ILE A 317 27.15 0.41 10.15
N LYS A 318 25.83 0.31 10.32
CA LYS A 318 25.23 -0.84 11.00
C LYS A 318 25.04 -2.03 10.04
N LYS A 319 25.53 -3.20 10.44
CA LYS A 319 25.29 -4.48 9.78
C LYS A 319 23.88 -4.99 10.11
N PRO A 320 23.06 -5.38 9.11
CA PRO A 320 21.67 -5.78 9.34
C PRO A 320 21.52 -7.17 9.95
N VAL A 321 22.29 -8.15 9.46
CA VAL A 321 22.29 -9.54 9.92
C VAL A 321 23.72 -10.08 9.98
N GLU A 322 23.98 -11.12 10.76
CA GLU A 322 25.34 -11.58 11.02
C GLU A 322 26.04 -12.14 9.76
N ASP A 323 25.34 -12.95 8.97
CA ASP A 323 25.92 -13.73 7.87
C ASP A 323 25.99 -12.98 6.53
N VAL A 324 25.74 -11.66 6.49
CA VAL A 324 25.85 -10.85 5.28
C VAL A 324 27.22 -10.20 5.14
N THR A 325 27.75 -10.13 3.94
CA THR A 325 28.94 -9.33 3.63
C THR A 325 28.62 -7.86 3.74
N TRP A 326 29.05 -7.23 4.83
CA TRP A 326 28.79 -5.82 5.12
C TRP A 326 30.10 -5.07 5.39
N PRO A 327 30.28 -3.87 4.94
CA PRO A 327 29.33 -2.98 4.25
C PRO A 327 29.07 -3.36 2.78
N PRO A 328 27.97 -2.87 2.16
CA PRO A 328 27.69 -3.12 0.75
C PRO A 328 28.77 -2.52 -0.15
N LYS A 329 29.10 -3.21 -1.24
CA LYS A 329 29.92 -2.66 -2.30
C LYS A 329 29.08 -1.71 -3.14
N ILE A 330 29.41 -0.41 -3.12
CA ILE A 330 28.75 0.60 -3.96
C ILE A 330 29.59 0.85 -5.20
N VAL A 331 28.94 0.78 -6.37
CA VAL A 331 29.53 1.07 -7.68
C VAL A 331 28.81 2.28 -8.28
N LEU A 332 29.57 3.33 -8.61
CA LEU A 332 29.00 4.47 -9.33
C LEU A 332 28.91 4.13 -10.82
N THR A 333 27.78 4.45 -11.43
CA THR A 333 27.51 4.28 -12.86
C THR A 333 27.38 5.65 -13.53
N PRO A 334 27.45 5.76 -14.87
CA PRO A 334 27.28 7.04 -15.55
C PRO A 334 25.96 7.77 -15.23
N SER A 335 24.92 7.02 -14.91
CA SER A 335 23.57 7.56 -14.62
C SER A 335 23.12 7.43 -13.17
N GLY A 336 23.96 6.90 -12.27
CA GLY A 336 23.57 6.68 -10.87
C GLY A 336 24.55 5.83 -10.09
N TRP A 337 24.02 4.82 -9.40
CA TRP A 337 24.79 3.90 -8.58
C TRP A 337 24.06 2.58 -8.40
N GLU A 338 24.78 1.56 -8.03
CA GLU A 338 24.30 0.26 -7.58
C GLU A 338 25.04 -0.14 -6.31
N ALA A 339 24.36 -0.85 -5.41
CA ALA A 339 25.03 -1.44 -4.24
C ALA A 339 24.66 -2.91 -4.14
N VAL A 340 25.63 -3.73 -3.71
CA VAL A 340 25.48 -5.17 -3.59
C VAL A 340 26.06 -5.68 -2.29
N VAL A 341 25.36 -6.65 -1.69
CA VAL A 341 25.85 -7.48 -0.58
C VAL A 341 25.79 -8.94 -0.99
N GLN A 342 26.67 -9.75 -0.40
CA GLN A 342 26.63 -11.21 -0.52
C GLN A 342 26.04 -11.79 0.77
N TRP A 343 25.07 -12.69 0.62
CA TRP A 343 24.48 -13.45 1.71
C TRP A 343 24.35 -14.91 1.27
N THR A 344 25.11 -15.78 1.95
CA THR A 344 25.28 -17.18 1.53
C THR A 344 25.78 -17.27 0.07
N ASP A 345 25.04 -17.91 -0.82
CA ASP A 345 25.31 -18.09 -2.25
C ASP A 345 24.58 -17.08 -3.14
N ARG A 346 23.91 -16.09 -2.55
CA ARG A 346 23.08 -15.09 -3.25
C ARG A 346 23.66 -13.70 -3.17
N SER A 347 23.43 -12.92 -4.23
CA SER A 347 23.66 -11.47 -4.23
C SER A 347 22.33 -10.76 -3.97
N ILE A 348 22.34 -9.76 -3.10
CA ILE A 348 21.20 -8.86 -2.93
C ILE A 348 21.64 -7.48 -3.35
N LEU A 349 20.89 -6.89 -4.28
CA LEU A 349 21.28 -5.68 -4.99
C LEU A 349 20.22 -4.59 -4.79
N ILE A 350 20.69 -3.34 -4.84
CA ILE A 350 19.82 -2.16 -4.94
C ILE A 350 20.44 -1.17 -5.91
N ARG A 351 19.61 -0.45 -6.64
CA ARG A 351 20.04 0.61 -7.56
C ARG A 351 19.40 1.97 -7.24
N LYS A 352 19.83 2.98 -7.99
CA LYS A 352 19.46 4.39 -7.73
C LYS A 352 17.97 4.72 -7.69
N ASP A 353 17.13 3.95 -8.37
CA ASP A 353 15.66 4.13 -8.36
C ASP A 353 14.95 3.34 -7.25
N GLY A 354 15.74 2.74 -6.35
CA GLY A 354 15.23 2.03 -5.20
C GLY A 354 14.86 0.57 -5.45
N LYS A 355 14.88 0.07 -6.70
CA LYS A 355 14.65 -1.34 -6.95
C LYS A 355 15.67 -2.19 -6.20
N VAL A 356 15.15 -3.16 -5.41
CA VAL A 356 15.96 -4.09 -4.61
C VAL A 356 15.59 -5.53 -4.96
N TRP A 357 16.56 -6.36 -5.38
CA TRP A 357 16.30 -7.72 -5.83
C TRP A 357 17.38 -8.71 -5.40
N VAL A 358 17.13 -9.99 -5.60
CA VAL A 358 18.02 -11.11 -5.26
C VAL A 358 18.47 -11.79 -6.56
N GLU A 359 19.77 -12.12 -6.66
CA GLU A 359 20.39 -12.90 -7.73
C GLU A 359 21.07 -14.17 -7.19
#